data_90fc3a9a18683fd1e94d6ac1a29cd009
#
_entry.id   90fc3a9a18683fd1e94d6ac1a29cd009
#
_cell.length_a   1.000
_cell.length_b   1.000
_cell.length_c   1.000
_cell.angle_alpha   90.00
_cell.angle_beta   90.00
_cell.angle_gamma   90.00
#
_symmetry.space_group_name_H-M   'P 1'
#
loop_
_entity.id
_entity.type
_entity.pdbx_description
1 polymer ?
#
loop_
_entity_poly.entity_id
_entity_poly.type
_entity_poly.pdbx_seq_one_letter_code
_entity_poly.pdbx_strand_id
1 'polypeptide(L)'
;MSKRHSGYQRQRDDVNETPFWVTRVVLPYLQQHCLHVWDPANGPASKIAQVLSGEGFDVIATSDDFLARTSLPHANIDSICTDPPYGRDGGRLACRFIEHALELVPVVVMLLRIDFDSGKTRTYLFLDCGSFAHKIVLLDRIVWFEREGADPSGNHAWYIWNSKHNGSPSIEYAGGERT
;
A
#
# COMPACT_ATOMS: atom_id res chain seq x y z
N MET A 1 -24.58 -13.45 -7.20
CA MET A 1 -23.21 -12.96 -7.59
C MET A 1 -22.23 -14.09 -7.41
N SER A 2 -21.66 -14.58 -8.49
CA SER A 2 -20.77 -15.76 -8.51
C SER A 2 -19.41 -15.37 -7.90
N LYS A 3 -19.04 -16.00 -6.78
CA LYS A 3 -17.66 -15.96 -6.26
C LYS A 3 -16.78 -16.76 -7.23
N ARG A 4 -16.02 -16.09 -8.07
CA ARG A 4 -14.94 -16.75 -8.82
C ARG A 4 -13.86 -17.15 -7.82
N HIS A 5 -13.82 -18.43 -7.48
CA HIS A 5 -12.67 -19.02 -6.85
C HIS A 5 -11.57 -19.14 -7.92
N SER A 6 -10.53 -18.35 -7.82
CA SER A 6 -9.27 -18.72 -8.47
C SER A 6 -8.80 -20.01 -7.79
N GLY A 7 -8.78 -21.13 -8.48
CA GLY A 7 -8.36 -22.43 -7.96
C GLY A 7 -6.85 -22.53 -7.66
N TYR A 8 -6.21 -21.40 -7.40
CA TYR A 8 -4.78 -21.31 -7.14
C TYR A 8 -4.47 -21.59 -5.67
N GLN A 9 -3.75 -22.69 -5.45
CA GLN A 9 -3.17 -23.02 -4.15
C GLN A 9 -1.89 -22.16 -3.98
N ARG A 10 -1.96 -21.09 -3.14
CA ARG A 10 -0.78 -20.27 -2.80
C ARG A 10 0.32 -21.18 -2.27
N GLN A 11 1.44 -21.23 -2.97
CA GLN A 11 2.67 -21.75 -2.40
C GLN A 11 3.15 -20.79 -1.31
N ARG A 12 3.74 -21.29 -0.23
CA ARG A 12 4.15 -20.51 0.95
C ARG A 12 5.21 -19.45 0.65
N ASP A 13 5.83 -19.51 -0.53
CA ASP A 13 6.97 -18.68 -0.95
C ASP A 13 6.62 -17.70 -2.09
N ASP A 14 5.35 -17.59 -2.49
CA ASP A 14 4.93 -16.58 -3.47
C ASP A 14 4.83 -15.21 -2.79
N VAL A 15 5.95 -14.52 -2.66
CA VAL A 15 5.98 -13.09 -2.38
C VAL A 15 5.44 -12.41 -3.63
N ASN A 16 4.21 -11.94 -3.56
CA ASN A 16 3.59 -11.15 -4.62
C ASN A 16 4.23 -9.76 -4.62
N GLU A 17 5.26 -9.55 -5.42
CA GLU A 17 5.92 -8.27 -5.50
C GLU A 17 5.09 -7.26 -6.29
N THR A 18 4.86 -6.09 -5.71
CA THR A 18 4.17 -4.98 -6.38
C THR A 18 4.94 -4.55 -7.62
N PRO A 19 4.34 -4.57 -8.83
CA PRO A 19 5.04 -4.14 -10.05
C PRO A 19 5.55 -2.70 -9.97
N PHE A 20 6.67 -2.41 -10.63
CA PHE A 20 7.32 -1.10 -10.59
C PHE A 20 6.39 0.07 -10.97
N TRP A 21 5.54 -0.10 -12.01
CA TRP A 21 4.61 0.93 -12.45
C TRP A 21 3.60 1.32 -11.37
N VAL A 22 3.19 0.38 -10.53
CA VAL A 22 2.24 0.62 -9.44
C VAL A 22 2.81 1.60 -8.43
N THR A 23 4.09 1.43 -8.07
CA THR A 23 4.78 2.35 -7.16
C THR A 23 5.03 3.71 -7.79
N ARG A 24 5.35 3.76 -9.10
CA ARG A 24 5.55 5.04 -9.79
C ARG A 24 4.34 5.96 -9.76
N VAL A 25 3.15 5.40 -9.72
CA VAL A 25 1.89 6.16 -9.65
C VAL A 25 1.81 7.03 -8.39
N VAL A 26 2.37 6.59 -7.28
CA VAL A 26 2.29 7.32 -6.01
C VAL A 26 3.46 8.28 -5.77
N LEU A 27 4.49 8.25 -6.62
CA LEU A 27 5.68 9.11 -6.50
C LEU A 27 5.36 10.61 -6.42
N PRO A 28 4.47 11.19 -7.25
CA PRO A 28 4.19 12.63 -7.19
C PRO A 28 3.69 13.08 -5.83
N TYR A 29 2.92 12.24 -5.14
CA TYR A 29 2.48 12.52 -3.78
C TYR A 29 3.64 12.42 -2.78
N LEU A 30 4.41 11.33 -2.83
CA LEU A 30 5.51 11.08 -1.90
C LEU A 30 6.59 12.17 -2.00
N GLN A 31 6.97 12.60 -3.22
CA GLN A 31 7.97 13.65 -3.46
C GLN A 31 7.60 15.00 -2.83
N GLN A 32 6.31 15.27 -2.62
CA GLN A 32 5.84 16.50 -2.00
C GLN A 32 5.83 16.44 -0.45
N HIS A 33 5.80 15.24 0.13
CA HIS A 33 5.46 15.05 1.54
C HIS A 33 6.48 14.25 2.34
N CYS A 34 7.35 13.46 1.69
CA CYS A 34 8.19 12.47 2.32
C CYS A 34 9.64 12.53 1.82
N LEU A 35 10.58 12.09 2.65
CA LEU A 35 11.99 11.89 2.26
C LEU A 35 12.51 10.54 2.73
N HIS A 36 12.09 10.07 3.89
CA HIS A 36 12.58 8.86 4.55
C HIS A 36 11.43 7.86 4.68
N VAL A 37 11.44 6.85 3.82
CA VAL A 37 10.32 5.91 3.67
C VAL A 37 10.66 4.55 4.26
N TRP A 38 9.74 3.97 5.00
CA TRP A 38 9.83 2.59 5.45
C TRP A 38 8.82 1.70 4.70
N ASP A 39 9.30 0.58 4.16
CA ASP A 39 8.48 -0.54 3.67
C ASP A 39 8.59 -1.71 4.66
N PRO A 40 7.61 -1.91 5.55
CA PRO A 40 7.69 -2.90 6.62
C PRO A 40 7.27 -4.33 6.21
N ALA A 41 6.76 -4.55 5.00
CA ALA A 41 6.12 -5.81 4.64
C ALA A 41 6.89 -6.67 3.62
N ASN A 42 7.76 -6.07 2.80
CA ASN A 42 8.25 -6.73 1.58
C ASN A 42 9.73 -7.11 1.63
N GLY A 43 10.44 -6.72 2.68
CA GLY A 43 11.84 -7.02 2.87
C GLY A 43 12.80 -6.28 1.93
N PRO A 44 14.10 -6.54 2.04
CA PRO A 44 15.14 -5.77 1.33
C PRO A 44 15.08 -5.86 -0.20
N ALA A 45 14.45 -6.89 -0.75
CA ALA A 45 14.28 -7.07 -2.19
C ALA A 45 13.02 -6.40 -2.76
N SER A 46 12.24 -5.70 -1.93
CA SER A 46 11.00 -5.03 -2.32
C SER A 46 11.14 -4.18 -3.58
N LYS A 47 10.26 -4.41 -4.56
CA LYS A 47 10.17 -3.55 -5.75
C LYS A 47 9.70 -2.14 -5.42
N ILE A 48 8.88 -1.97 -4.37
CA ILE A 48 8.50 -0.65 -3.84
C ILE A 48 9.75 0.09 -3.40
N ALA A 49 10.59 -0.54 -2.56
CA ALA A 49 11.83 0.05 -2.09
C ALA A 49 12.81 0.36 -3.24
N GLN A 50 12.90 -0.50 -4.25
CA GLN A 50 13.75 -0.27 -5.41
C GLN A 50 13.32 0.97 -6.21
N VAL A 51 12.01 1.14 -6.47
CA VAL A 51 11.50 2.34 -7.16
C VAL A 51 11.81 3.59 -6.35
N LEU A 52 11.45 3.59 -5.08
CA LEU A 52 11.64 4.76 -4.22
C LEU A 52 13.11 5.16 -4.08
N SER A 53 14.00 4.19 -3.87
CA SER A 53 15.46 4.46 -3.82
C SER A 53 15.99 4.99 -5.14
N GLY A 54 15.51 4.48 -6.28
CA GLY A 54 15.88 4.97 -7.61
C GLY A 54 15.42 6.40 -7.88
N GLU A 55 14.40 6.88 -7.19
CA GLU A 55 13.86 8.24 -7.28
C GLU A 55 14.41 9.17 -6.17
N GLY A 56 15.43 8.71 -5.43
CA GLY A 56 16.17 9.54 -4.47
C GLY A 56 15.61 9.58 -3.06
N PHE A 57 14.65 8.72 -2.71
CA PHE A 57 14.21 8.57 -1.32
C PHE A 57 15.24 7.76 -0.51
N ASP A 58 15.35 8.10 0.78
CA ASP A 58 16.04 7.25 1.76
C ASP A 58 15.05 6.17 2.23
N VAL A 59 15.34 4.90 1.89
CA VAL A 59 14.38 3.80 2.07
C VAL A 59 14.96 2.71 2.96
N ILE A 60 14.17 2.33 3.96
CA ILE A 60 14.41 1.11 4.74
C ILE A 60 13.30 0.11 4.40
N ALA A 61 13.67 -1.12 4.04
CA ALA A 61 12.72 -2.21 3.81
C ALA A 61 13.02 -3.37 4.75
N THR A 62 11.99 -3.85 5.45
CA THR A 62 12.09 -4.95 6.41
C THR A 62 11.03 -6.02 6.14
N SER A 63 11.23 -7.23 6.68
CA SER A 63 10.31 -8.36 6.54
C SER A 63 9.98 -9.03 7.88
N ASP A 64 10.33 -8.40 8.97
CA ASP A 64 9.99 -8.85 10.32
C ASP A 64 8.52 -8.56 10.68
N ASP A 65 8.07 -9.02 11.84
CA ASP A 65 6.70 -8.79 12.29
C ASP A 65 6.47 -7.31 12.60
N PHE A 66 5.95 -6.59 11.61
CA PHE A 66 5.65 -5.17 11.71
C PHE A 66 4.73 -4.84 12.90
N LEU A 67 3.72 -5.68 13.14
CA LEU A 67 2.74 -5.44 14.21
C LEU A 67 3.29 -5.67 15.63
N ALA A 68 4.45 -6.34 15.74
CA ALA A 68 5.15 -6.50 17.01
C ALA A 68 6.15 -5.37 17.29
N ARG A 69 6.42 -4.51 16.32
CA ARG A 69 7.35 -3.40 16.50
C ARG A 69 6.73 -2.26 17.30
N THR A 70 7.49 -1.73 18.24
CA THR A 70 7.10 -0.59 19.08
C THR A 70 7.85 0.69 18.73
N SER A 71 8.75 0.64 17.75
CA SER A 71 9.57 1.78 17.33
C SER A 71 9.94 1.70 15.86
N LEU A 72 10.25 2.84 15.28
CA LEU A 72 10.77 2.98 13.94
C LEU A 72 12.15 2.33 13.81
N PRO A 73 12.52 1.79 12.65
CA PRO A 73 13.86 1.26 12.39
C PRO A 73 14.93 2.35 12.40
N HIS A 74 14.55 3.59 12.12
CA HIS A 74 15.41 4.78 12.20
C HIS A 74 14.58 6.01 12.58
N ALA A 75 15.16 6.91 13.38
CA ALA A 75 14.45 8.07 13.93
C ALA A 75 13.97 9.09 12.89
N ASN A 76 14.59 9.11 11.70
CA ASN A 76 14.24 10.05 10.63
C ASN A 76 13.08 9.55 9.73
N ILE A 77 12.58 8.34 9.91
CA ILE A 77 11.45 7.83 9.10
C ILE A 77 10.27 8.76 9.28
N ASP A 78 9.78 9.30 8.16
CA ASP A 78 8.64 10.22 8.09
C ASP A 78 7.41 9.61 7.44
N SER A 79 7.58 8.45 6.80
CA SER A 79 6.49 7.81 6.08
C SER A 79 6.63 6.28 6.00
N ILE A 80 5.49 5.61 5.84
CA ILE A 80 5.39 4.19 5.50
C ILE A 80 4.72 4.08 4.14
N CYS A 81 5.36 3.35 3.20
CA CYS A 81 4.79 3.02 1.90
C CYS A 81 4.92 1.52 1.64
N THR A 82 3.80 0.80 1.59
CA THR A 82 3.81 -0.66 1.49
C THR A 82 2.52 -1.23 0.89
N ASP A 83 2.56 -2.48 0.46
CA ASP A 83 1.39 -3.33 0.20
C ASP A 83 1.25 -4.33 1.37
N PRO A 84 0.40 -4.06 2.35
CA PRO A 84 0.25 -4.92 3.51
C PRO A 84 -0.34 -6.28 3.12
N PRO A 85 -0.10 -7.34 3.91
CA PRO A 85 -0.72 -8.63 3.65
C PRO A 85 -2.24 -8.51 3.71
N TYR A 86 -2.91 -8.87 2.60
CA TYR A 86 -4.36 -8.69 2.46
C TYR A 86 -5.20 -9.60 3.36
N GLY A 87 -4.59 -10.67 3.92
CA GLY A 87 -5.25 -11.61 4.82
C GLY A 87 -6.46 -12.33 4.19
N ARG A 88 -6.87 -13.45 4.81
CA ARG A 88 -8.12 -14.15 4.48
C ARG A 88 -9.27 -13.78 5.42
N ASP A 89 -9.05 -12.79 6.27
CA ASP A 89 -9.88 -12.39 7.41
C ASP A 89 -10.81 -11.20 7.11
N GLY A 90 -11.10 -10.94 5.84
CA GLY A 90 -11.94 -9.81 5.41
C GLY A 90 -11.25 -8.45 5.53
N GLY A 91 -9.91 -8.44 5.54
CA GLY A 91 -9.11 -7.20 5.58
C GLY A 91 -8.80 -6.70 6.99
N ARG A 92 -9.07 -7.47 8.04
CA ARG A 92 -8.75 -7.09 9.43
C ARG A 92 -7.26 -6.89 9.65
N LEU A 93 -6.44 -7.75 9.02
CA LEU A 93 -4.99 -7.63 9.11
C LEU A 93 -4.51 -6.31 8.50
N ALA A 94 -5.03 -5.95 7.31
CA ALA A 94 -4.71 -4.66 6.69
C ALA A 94 -5.17 -3.47 7.55
N CYS A 95 -6.33 -3.54 8.22
CA CYS A 95 -6.74 -2.51 9.18
C CYS A 95 -5.71 -2.34 10.30
N ARG A 96 -5.26 -3.43 10.91
CA ARG A 96 -4.23 -3.39 11.96
C ARG A 96 -2.90 -2.81 11.47
N PHE A 97 -2.51 -3.10 10.22
CA PHE A 97 -1.33 -2.48 9.61
C PHE A 97 -1.49 -0.96 9.49
N ILE A 98 -2.66 -0.49 9.04
CA ILE A 98 -2.93 0.94 8.92
C ILE A 98 -2.92 1.61 10.29
N GLU A 99 -3.66 1.07 11.25
CA GLU A 99 -3.74 1.58 12.63
C GLU A 99 -2.35 1.73 13.24
N HIS A 100 -1.55 0.66 13.16
CA HIS A 100 -0.21 0.65 13.70
C HIS A 100 0.73 1.63 12.98
N ALA A 101 0.64 1.74 11.65
CA ALA A 101 1.41 2.70 10.88
C ALA A 101 1.07 4.16 11.24
N LEU A 102 -0.21 4.45 11.45
CA LEU A 102 -0.69 5.79 11.85
C LEU A 102 -0.21 6.22 13.24
N GLU A 103 0.10 5.27 14.13
CA GLU A 103 0.72 5.54 15.42
C GLU A 103 2.21 5.90 15.31
N LEU A 104 2.89 5.41 14.26
CA LEU A 104 4.33 5.51 14.13
C LEU A 104 4.81 6.69 13.27
N VAL A 105 4.08 7.04 12.21
CA VAL A 105 4.52 8.03 11.22
C VAL A 105 3.41 8.99 10.80
N PRO A 106 3.76 10.23 10.40
CA PRO A 106 2.77 11.21 9.96
C PRO A 106 2.16 10.91 8.58
N VAL A 107 2.84 10.16 7.70
CA VAL A 107 2.35 9.82 6.37
C VAL A 107 2.33 8.32 6.17
N VAL A 108 1.16 7.77 5.84
CA VAL A 108 0.94 6.34 5.59
C VAL A 108 0.36 6.15 4.21
N VAL A 109 0.99 5.30 3.42
CA VAL A 109 0.63 4.99 2.03
C VAL A 109 0.50 3.48 1.88
N MET A 110 -0.72 2.99 1.62
CA MET A 110 -1.01 1.57 1.54
C MET A 110 -1.66 1.21 0.21
N LEU A 111 -1.11 0.20 -0.47
CA LEU A 111 -1.76 -0.39 -1.64
C LEU A 111 -2.80 -1.40 -1.17
N LEU A 112 -4.05 -1.14 -1.47
CA LEU A 112 -5.18 -1.97 -1.03
C LEU A 112 -6.15 -2.24 -2.19
N ARG A 113 -7.09 -3.15 -1.96
CA ARG A 113 -8.20 -3.35 -2.91
C ARG A 113 -9.01 -2.08 -3.05
N ILE A 114 -9.53 -1.83 -4.26
CA ILE A 114 -10.27 -0.60 -4.58
C ILE A 114 -11.52 -0.39 -3.70
N ASP A 115 -12.11 -1.48 -3.21
CA ASP A 115 -13.30 -1.50 -2.37
C ASP A 115 -13.01 -1.49 -0.86
N PHE A 116 -11.75 -1.27 -0.47
CA PHE A 116 -11.36 -1.34 0.94
C PHE A 116 -12.02 -0.27 1.80
N ASP A 117 -12.24 0.92 1.29
CA ASP A 117 -12.89 2.05 1.96
C ASP A 117 -14.42 1.92 2.05
N SER A 118 -15.04 0.99 1.33
CA SER A 118 -16.50 0.80 1.33
C SER A 118 -17.02 -0.05 2.50
N GLY A 119 -16.13 -0.54 3.36
CA GLY A 119 -16.50 -1.39 4.48
C GLY A 119 -17.07 -0.62 5.67
N LYS A 120 -18.32 -0.88 6.05
CA LYS A 120 -19.00 -0.23 7.18
C LYS A 120 -18.21 -0.31 8.50
N THR A 121 -17.44 -1.36 8.70
CA THR A 121 -16.62 -1.56 9.90
C THR A 121 -15.30 -0.79 9.88
N ARG A 122 -15.02 -0.02 8.84
CA ARG A 122 -13.77 0.72 8.62
C ARG A 122 -13.98 2.25 8.54
N THR A 123 -15.15 2.75 8.90
CA THR A 123 -15.46 4.20 8.86
C THR A 123 -14.45 5.01 9.65
N TYR A 124 -13.94 4.46 10.74
CA TYR A 124 -12.93 5.09 11.59
C TYR A 124 -11.57 5.33 10.89
N LEU A 125 -11.28 4.62 9.80
CA LEU A 125 -10.07 4.84 8.99
C LEU A 125 -10.29 5.88 7.88
N PHE A 126 -11.53 6.20 7.53
CA PHE A 126 -11.89 7.02 6.39
C PHE A 126 -12.80 8.20 6.76
N LEU A 127 -14.06 7.93 7.06
CA LEU A 127 -15.07 8.94 7.33
C LEU A 127 -14.76 9.72 8.61
N ASP A 128 -14.37 8.98 9.65
CA ASP A 128 -14.14 9.53 10.99
C ASP A 128 -12.65 9.86 11.23
N CYS A 129 -11.81 9.68 10.21
CA CYS A 129 -10.36 9.88 10.27
C CYS A 129 -9.94 11.15 9.54
N GLY A 130 -9.64 12.20 10.29
CA GLY A 130 -9.22 13.49 9.72
C GLY A 130 -7.89 13.44 8.94
N SER A 131 -7.08 12.40 9.09
CA SER A 131 -5.83 12.21 8.35
C SER A 131 -6.01 11.53 6.99
N PHE A 132 -7.16 10.92 6.67
CA PHE A 132 -7.36 10.34 5.35
C PHE A 132 -7.39 11.45 4.30
N ALA A 133 -6.35 11.48 3.45
CA ALA A 133 -6.06 12.61 2.58
C ALA A 133 -6.36 12.35 1.12
N HIS A 134 -6.00 11.14 0.63
CA HIS A 134 -6.03 10.91 -0.82
C HIS A 134 -6.18 9.44 -1.17
N LYS A 135 -6.83 9.18 -2.32
CA LYS A 135 -6.95 7.85 -2.92
C LYS A 135 -6.57 7.91 -4.39
N ILE A 136 -5.59 7.11 -4.81
CA ILE A 136 -5.20 6.99 -6.22
C ILE A 136 -5.71 5.66 -6.75
N VAL A 137 -6.72 5.70 -7.61
CA VAL A 137 -7.33 4.53 -8.22
C VAL A 137 -6.50 4.06 -9.40
N LEU A 138 -6.05 2.81 -9.37
CA LEU A 138 -5.35 2.21 -10.50
C LEU A 138 -6.35 1.79 -11.56
N LEU A 139 -6.26 2.37 -12.78
CA LEU A 139 -7.11 2.02 -13.91
C LEU A 139 -6.76 0.66 -14.50
N ASP A 140 -5.48 0.29 -14.42
CA ASP A 140 -4.99 -1.00 -14.86
C ASP A 140 -4.96 -2.00 -13.71
N ARG A 141 -5.31 -3.25 -14.01
CA ARG A 141 -5.25 -4.32 -13.03
C ARG A 141 -3.83 -4.80 -12.83
N ILE A 142 -3.47 -5.06 -11.58
CA ILE A 142 -2.17 -5.61 -11.25
C ILE A 142 -2.10 -7.06 -11.69
N VAL A 143 -1.06 -7.40 -12.45
CA VAL A 143 -0.65 -8.78 -12.74
C VAL A 143 0.47 -9.12 -11.76
N TRP A 144 0.15 -9.91 -10.74
CA TRP A 144 1.09 -10.27 -9.68
C TRP A 144 2.13 -11.31 -10.10
N PHE A 145 1.82 -12.07 -11.14
CA PHE A 145 2.70 -13.14 -11.64
C PHE A 145 2.98 -12.93 -13.11
N GLU A 146 4.23 -12.78 -13.46
CA GLU A 146 4.71 -12.75 -14.84
C GLU A 146 4.78 -14.18 -15.39
N ARG A 147 3.63 -14.81 -15.65
CA ARG A 147 3.56 -16.07 -16.37
C ARG A 147 2.46 -16.00 -17.43
N GLU A 148 2.68 -16.73 -18.51
CA GLU A 148 1.71 -16.85 -19.60
C GLU A 148 0.34 -17.30 -19.09
N GLY A 149 -0.73 -16.54 -19.38
CA GLY A 149 -2.09 -16.83 -18.96
C GLY A 149 -2.43 -16.41 -17.52
N ALA A 150 -1.61 -15.60 -16.85
CA ALA A 150 -1.97 -15.07 -15.54
C ALA A 150 -3.14 -14.08 -15.66
N ASP A 151 -4.26 -14.38 -14.99
CA ASP A 151 -5.39 -13.46 -14.91
C ASP A 151 -5.02 -12.27 -14.02
N PRO A 152 -5.34 -11.02 -14.45
CA PRO A 152 -5.18 -9.85 -13.61
C PRO A 152 -5.97 -10.02 -12.30
N SER A 153 -5.37 -9.68 -11.18
CA SER A 153 -6.07 -9.66 -9.90
C SER A 153 -7.16 -8.58 -9.87
N GLY A 154 -7.94 -8.51 -8.80
CA GLY A 154 -8.95 -7.46 -8.63
C GLY A 154 -8.34 -6.05 -8.70
N ASN A 155 -9.19 -5.04 -8.81
CA ASN A 155 -8.77 -3.64 -8.88
C ASN A 155 -8.17 -3.18 -7.54
N HIS A 156 -7.17 -2.32 -7.62
CA HIS A 156 -6.45 -1.77 -6.47
C HIS A 156 -6.41 -0.24 -6.51
N ALA A 157 -6.08 0.35 -5.37
CA ALA A 157 -5.83 1.77 -5.22
C ALA A 157 -4.77 1.99 -4.14
N TRP A 158 -4.00 3.05 -4.25
CA TRP A 158 -3.24 3.60 -3.14
C TRP A 158 -4.15 4.42 -2.25
N TYR A 159 -4.08 4.16 -0.95
CA TYR A 159 -4.76 4.92 0.08
C TYR A 159 -3.73 5.65 0.90
N ILE A 160 -3.95 6.93 1.11
CA ILE A 160 -2.98 7.84 1.70
C ILE A 160 -3.58 8.56 2.89
N TRP A 161 -2.95 8.41 4.02
CA TRP A 161 -3.21 9.16 5.24
C TRP A 161 -2.05 10.11 5.50
N ASN A 162 -2.36 11.34 5.88
CA ASN A 162 -1.37 12.37 6.21
C ASN A 162 -1.89 13.18 7.40
N SER A 163 -1.18 13.14 8.53
CA SER A 163 -1.57 13.83 9.75
C SER A 163 -1.64 15.36 9.62
N LYS A 164 -1.01 15.92 8.57
CA LYS A 164 -1.06 17.35 8.24
C LYS A 164 -2.18 17.68 7.27
N HIS A 165 -2.95 16.70 6.82
CA HIS A 165 -4.06 16.95 5.91
C HIS A 165 -5.14 17.78 6.61
N ASN A 166 -5.68 18.75 5.88
CA ASN A 166 -6.78 19.59 6.35
C ASN A 166 -7.80 19.76 5.21
N GLY A 167 -8.96 19.18 5.37
CA GLY A 167 -10.02 19.25 4.37
C GLY A 167 -10.60 17.88 4.00
N SER A 168 -11.36 17.86 2.92
CA SER A 168 -11.92 16.61 2.41
C SER A 168 -10.90 15.81 1.64
N PRO A 169 -10.92 14.46 1.73
CA PRO A 169 -10.04 13.64 0.93
C PRO A 169 -10.31 13.79 -0.57
N SER A 170 -9.28 13.65 -1.38
CA SER A 170 -9.38 13.71 -2.83
C SER A 170 -9.20 12.33 -3.47
N ILE A 171 -9.71 12.18 -4.69
CA ILE A 171 -9.56 10.96 -5.49
C ILE A 171 -8.89 11.33 -6.80
N GLU A 172 -7.89 10.53 -7.17
CA GLU A 172 -7.19 10.60 -8.45
C GLU A 172 -7.28 9.25 -9.17
N TYR A 173 -7.16 9.27 -10.49
CA TYR A 173 -7.14 8.07 -11.32
C TYR A 173 -5.84 8.03 -12.10
N ALA A 174 -5.11 6.92 -12.02
CA ALA A 174 -3.85 6.74 -12.70
C ALA A 174 -3.80 5.38 -13.38
N GLY A 175 -3.16 5.32 -14.56
CA GLY A 175 -2.90 4.10 -15.30
C GLY A 175 -1.41 3.83 -15.41
N GLY A 176 -1.02 2.60 -15.76
CA GLY A 176 0.32 2.29 -16.21
C GLY A 176 0.63 3.04 -17.52
N GLU A 177 1.91 3.18 -17.84
CA GLU A 177 2.33 3.72 -19.14
C GLU A 177 1.68 2.88 -20.24
N ARG A 178 0.86 3.52 -21.09
CA ARG A 178 0.41 2.91 -22.33
C ARG A 178 1.63 2.88 -23.26
N THR A 179 2.24 1.71 -23.37
CA THR A 179 3.23 1.42 -24.42
C THR A 179 2.58 1.48 -25.80
#